data_1048d8dc6331327364ee95e0735f0053
#
_entry.id   1048d8dc6331327364ee95e0735f0053
#
_cell.length_a   1.000
_cell.length_b   1.000
_cell.length_c   1.000
_cell.angle_alpha   90.00
_cell.angle_beta   90.00
_cell.angle_gamma   90.00
#
_symmetry.space_group_name_H-M   'P 1'
#
loop_
_entity.id
_entity.type
_entity.pdbx_description
1 polymer ?
#
loop_
_entity_poly.entity_id
_entity_poly.type
_entity_poly.pdbx_seq_one_letter_code
_entity_poly.pdbx_strand_id
1 'polypeptide(L)'
;PLLIEATKSFFQEDEQDGEKNAEFAEFILPLAYPFPNSGNVAALLFISFAGWFVGQRMSFGEELHLMWLGSFLMFGKVLLAIPFLLNVFQIPQDMFQLFLASGVFAGRFSDALGAMHYLAFTLLATARMTGQFELRWAKLIQNVLIMAITISLILLLIRPPLERLSVSDDTRHLILNRANLNHSPKTQINIVAPAPNPVSMQHFKSRLERIRSRGILRVGP
;
A
#
# COMPACT_ATOMS: atom_id res chain seq x y z
N PRO A 1 -18.68 12.51 15.28
CA PRO A 1 -19.76 12.10 16.19
C PRO A 1 -19.56 10.69 16.73
N LEU A 2 -19.45 9.64 15.90
CA LEU A 2 -19.36 8.23 16.34
C LEU A 2 -18.19 7.92 17.29
N LEU A 3 -17.00 8.49 17.02
CA LEU A 3 -15.82 8.27 17.88
C LEU A 3 -15.99 8.92 19.26
N ILE A 4 -16.62 10.07 19.31
CA ILE A 4 -16.92 10.77 20.59
C ILE A 4 -17.95 9.96 21.38
N GLU A 5 -19.00 9.47 20.72
CA GLU A 5 -20.00 8.60 21.37
C GLU A 5 -19.40 7.29 21.86
N ALA A 6 -18.55 6.65 21.04
CA ALA A 6 -17.82 5.44 21.46
C ALA A 6 -16.92 5.72 22.67
N THR A 7 -16.24 6.87 22.70
CA THR A 7 -15.42 7.26 23.85
C THR A 7 -16.27 7.52 25.09
N LYS A 8 -17.41 8.21 24.93
CA LYS A 8 -18.37 8.44 26.02
C LYS A 8 -18.89 7.14 26.61
N SER A 9 -19.26 6.17 25.79
CA SER A 9 -19.77 4.88 26.26
C SER A 9 -18.76 4.09 27.08
N PHE A 10 -17.46 4.26 26.82
CA PHE A 10 -16.40 3.61 27.59
C PHE A 10 -16.24 4.17 29.01
N PHE A 11 -16.57 5.44 29.22
CA PHE A 11 -16.41 6.13 30.50
C PHE A 11 -17.71 6.29 31.28
N GLN A 12 -18.83 5.75 30.79
CA GLN A 12 -20.16 5.91 31.38
C GLN A 12 -20.40 5.12 32.68
N GLU A 13 -19.46 4.31 33.14
CA GLU A 13 -19.61 3.55 34.39
C GLU A 13 -19.56 4.43 35.67
N ASP A 14 -19.11 5.70 35.57
CA ASP A 14 -19.05 6.64 36.69
C ASP A 14 -19.66 8.00 36.26
N GLU A 15 -20.86 8.32 36.74
CA GLU A 15 -21.65 9.50 36.28
C GLU A 15 -20.91 10.85 36.39
N GLN A 16 -20.08 11.03 37.44
CA GLN A 16 -19.35 12.31 37.66
C GLN A 16 -18.05 12.41 36.85
N ASP A 17 -17.34 11.29 36.65
CA ASP A 17 -16.11 11.27 35.85
C ASP A 17 -16.39 11.10 34.35
N GLY A 18 -17.53 10.52 33.98
CA GLY A 18 -17.94 10.32 32.58
C GLY A 18 -18.14 11.65 31.82
N GLU A 19 -18.69 12.68 32.45
CA GLU A 19 -18.91 13.98 31.80
C GLU A 19 -17.58 14.70 31.54
N LYS A 20 -16.67 14.72 32.51
CA LYS A 20 -15.30 15.27 32.34
C LYS A 20 -14.49 14.51 31.27
N ASN A 21 -14.55 13.18 31.28
CA ASN A 21 -13.88 12.35 30.29
C ASN A 21 -14.41 12.61 28.88
N ALA A 22 -15.71 12.84 28.73
CA ALA A 22 -16.33 13.21 27.48
C ALA A 22 -15.85 14.58 26.96
N GLU A 23 -15.75 15.57 27.82
CA GLU A 23 -15.23 16.89 27.48
C GLU A 23 -13.76 16.83 27.02
N PHE A 24 -12.91 16.09 27.73
CA PHE A 24 -11.53 15.86 27.32
C PHE A 24 -11.45 15.12 25.98
N ALA A 25 -12.28 14.11 25.73
CA ALA A 25 -12.31 13.39 24.49
C ALA A 25 -12.70 14.29 23.30
N GLU A 26 -13.66 15.19 23.49
CA GLU A 26 -14.08 16.17 22.49
C GLU A 26 -12.95 17.16 22.13
N PHE A 27 -12.08 17.46 23.08
CA PHE A 27 -10.91 18.31 22.84
C PHE A 27 -9.75 17.54 22.17
N ILE A 28 -9.46 16.33 22.64
CA ILE A 28 -8.30 15.53 22.20
C ILE A 28 -8.49 15.03 20.76
N LEU A 29 -9.69 14.59 20.38
CA LEU A 29 -9.93 13.99 19.08
C LEU A 29 -9.60 14.92 17.90
N PRO A 30 -10.05 16.19 17.88
CA PRO A 30 -9.64 17.15 16.85
C PRO A 30 -8.13 17.41 16.82
N LEU A 31 -7.49 17.41 18.00
CA LEU A 31 -6.05 17.64 18.12
C LEU A 31 -5.23 16.45 17.58
N ALA A 32 -5.78 15.23 17.66
CA ALA A 32 -5.14 14.03 17.13
C ALA A 32 -5.24 13.91 15.59
N TYR A 33 -6.24 14.53 14.99
CA TYR A 33 -6.56 14.37 13.57
C TYR A 33 -5.43 14.76 12.58
N PRO A 34 -4.61 15.80 12.81
CA PRO A 34 -3.50 16.15 11.94
C PRO A 34 -2.36 15.14 11.95
N PHE A 35 -2.28 14.28 12.96
CA PHE A 35 -1.22 13.29 13.06
C PHE A 35 -1.48 12.08 12.15
N PRO A 36 -0.42 11.48 11.58
CA PRO A 36 -0.57 10.29 10.76
C PRO A 36 -1.12 9.14 11.59
N ASN A 37 -2.24 8.60 11.15
CA ASN A 37 -2.83 7.43 11.78
C ASN A 37 -2.21 6.13 11.22
N SER A 38 -2.43 5.03 11.92
CA SER A 38 -1.91 3.71 11.51
C SER A 38 -2.42 3.25 10.14
N GLY A 39 -3.58 3.71 9.70
CA GLY A 39 -4.10 3.46 8.35
C GLY A 39 -3.24 4.11 7.27
N ASN A 40 -2.84 5.38 7.45
CA ASN A 40 -1.94 6.06 6.53
C ASN A 40 -0.55 5.40 6.51
N VAL A 41 -0.03 5.04 7.68
CA VAL A 41 1.27 4.35 7.79
C VAL A 41 1.22 2.99 7.10
N ALA A 42 0.10 2.27 7.15
CA ALA A 42 -0.08 1.00 6.44
C ALA A 42 0.09 1.14 4.92
N ALA A 43 -0.16 2.33 4.33
CA ALA A 43 0.09 2.57 2.92
C ALA A 43 1.58 2.46 2.54
N LEU A 44 2.51 2.60 3.49
CA LEU A 44 3.95 2.40 3.24
C LEU A 44 4.28 0.95 2.87
N LEU A 45 3.50 -0.01 3.34
CA LEU A 45 3.65 -1.42 2.97
C LEU A 45 3.51 -1.62 1.45
N PHE A 46 2.74 -0.75 0.79
CA PHE A 46 2.62 -0.79 -0.66
C PHE A 46 3.95 -0.52 -1.35
N ILE A 47 4.79 0.36 -0.84
CA ILE A 47 6.10 0.69 -1.43
C ILE A 47 7.02 -0.53 -1.37
N SER A 48 7.10 -1.22 -0.21
CA SER A 48 7.86 -2.47 -0.07
C SER A 48 7.33 -3.56 -1.01
N PHE A 49 6.00 -3.69 -1.10
CA PHE A 49 5.35 -4.61 -2.02
C PHE A 49 5.68 -4.27 -3.49
N ALA A 50 5.58 -2.99 -3.89
CA ALA A 50 5.86 -2.55 -5.25
C ALA A 50 7.32 -2.83 -5.65
N GLY A 51 8.28 -2.56 -4.75
CA GLY A 51 9.68 -2.91 -4.94
C GLY A 51 9.87 -4.41 -5.17
N TRP A 52 9.29 -5.23 -4.30
CA TRP A 52 9.32 -6.69 -4.48
C TRP A 52 8.68 -7.14 -5.80
N PHE A 53 7.54 -6.56 -6.16
CA PHE A 53 6.79 -6.90 -7.37
C PHE A 53 7.56 -6.62 -8.66
N VAL A 54 8.31 -5.52 -8.71
CA VAL A 54 9.17 -5.18 -9.87
C VAL A 54 10.53 -5.89 -9.83
N GLY A 55 10.78 -6.74 -8.83
CA GLY A 55 12.03 -7.50 -8.68
C GLY A 55 13.15 -6.72 -7.99
N GLN A 56 12.88 -5.52 -7.52
CA GLN A 56 13.82 -4.70 -6.75
C GLN A 56 13.61 -4.97 -5.25
N ARG A 57 14.42 -5.85 -4.69
CA ARG A 57 14.35 -6.14 -3.25
C ARG A 57 15.02 -5.02 -2.47
N MET A 58 14.25 -4.41 -1.59
CA MET A 58 14.76 -3.41 -0.66
C MET A 58 15.59 -4.10 0.42
N SER A 59 16.74 -3.52 0.75
CA SER A 59 17.54 -3.94 1.90
C SER A 59 16.87 -3.50 3.20
N PHE A 60 17.23 -4.13 4.31
CA PHE A 60 16.70 -3.74 5.63
C PHE A 60 16.93 -2.25 5.96
N GLY A 61 18.09 -1.69 5.52
CA GLY A 61 18.37 -0.26 5.69
C GLY A 61 17.44 0.63 4.89
N GLU A 62 17.09 0.25 3.66
CA GLU A 62 16.13 0.97 2.82
C GLU A 62 14.71 0.88 3.38
N GLU A 63 14.31 -0.27 3.91
CA GLU A 63 13.01 -0.41 4.58
C GLU A 63 12.92 0.48 5.84
N LEU A 64 13.99 0.54 6.63
CA LEU A 64 14.05 1.43 7.79
C LEU A 64 13.98 2.90 7.36
N HIS A 65 14.69 3.26 6.29
CA HIS A 65 14.63 4.60 5.69
C HIS A 65 13.21 4.91 5.17
N LEU A 66 12.56 3.95 4.49
CA LEU A 66 11.18 4.07 4.05
C LEU A 66 10.23 4.33 5.23
N MET A 67 10.35 3.57 6.31
CA MET A 67 9.50 3.74 7.50
C MET A 67 9.70 5.12 8.13
N TRP A 68 10.94 5.57 8.26
CA TRP A 68 11.26 6.86 8.83
C TRP A 68 10.76 8.01 7.94
N LEU A 69 11.23 8.07 6.70
CA LEU A 69 10.86 9.11 5.73
C LEU A 69 9.35 9.09 5.45
N GLY A 70 8.80 7.89 5.24
CA GLY A 70 7.39 7.71 4.95
C GLY A 70 6.50 8.19 6.09
N SER A 71 6.84 7.90 7.34
CA SER A 71 6.08 8.37 8.50
C SER A 71 5.96 9.89 8.53
N PHE A 72 7.03 10.63 8.21
CA PHE A 72 6.97 12.09 8.08
C PHE A 72 6.11 12.54 6.90
N LEU A 73 6.21 11.88 5.75
CA LEU A 73 5.40 12.23 4.58
C LEU A 73 3.91 11.96 4.77
N MET A 74 3.54 11.03 5.67
CA MET A 74 2.15 10.73 6.00
C MET A 74 1.43 11.83 6.82
N PHE A 75 2.15 12.86 7.30
CA PHE A 75 1.51 14.10 7.79
C PHE A 75 0.82 14.88 6.66
N GLY A 76 1.22 14.65 5.41
CA GLY A 76 0.57 15.19 4.23
C GLY A 76 -0.52 14.26 3.68
N LYS A 77 -0.80 14.42 2.39
CA LYS A 77 -1.74 13.56 1.68
C LYS A 77 -1.03 12.30 1.17
N VAL A 78 -1.54 11.13 1.50
CA VAL A 78 -1.03 9.82 1.04
C VAL A 78 -0.86 9.79 -0.49
N LEU A 79 -1.81 10.36 -1.23
CA LEU A 79 -1.77 10.43 -2.70
C LEU A 79 -0.57 11.23 -3.26
N LEU A 80 -0.01 12.13 -2.50
CA LEU A 80 1.21 12.87 -2.86
C LEU A 80 2.47 12.16 -2.35
N ALA A 81 2.38 11.55 -1.19
CA ALA A 81 3.49 10.84 -0.57
C ALA A 81 3.91 9.59 -1.36
N ILE A 82 2.95 8.81 -1.86
CA ILE A 82 3.23 7.56 -2.58
C ILE A 82 4.05 7.79 -3.86
N PRO A 83 3.67 8.67 -4.81
CA PRO A 83 4.50 8.91 -6.00
C PRO A 83 5.90 9.43 -5.66
N PHE A 84 6.01 10.27 -4.64
CA PHE A 84 7.31 10.76 -4.17
C PHE A 84 8.18 9.63 -3.65
N LEU A 85 7.62 8.73 -2.81
CA LEU A 85 8.35 7.57 -2.29
C LEU A 85 8.74 6.59 -3.40
N LEU A 86 7.86 6.32 -4.37
CA LEU A 86 8.21 5.51 -5.55
C LEU A 86 9.43 6.09 -6.27
N ASN A 87 9.51 7.41 -6.41
CA ASN A 87 10.65 8.08 -7.03
C ASN A 87 11.93 7.94 -6.18
N VAL A 88 11.84 8.21 -4.87
CA VAL A 88 13.00 8.11 -3.95
C VAL A 88 13.61 6.71 -3.97
N PHE A 89 12.77 5.68 -3.99
CA PHE A 89 13.22 4.28 -4.01
C PHE A 89 13.38 3.72 -5.43
N GLN A 90 13.35 4.57 -6.47
CA GLN A 90 13.56 4.21 -7.88
C GLN A 90 12.60 3.12 -8.39
N ILE A 91 11.41 3.03 -7.82
CA ILE A 91 10.35 2.13 -8.24
C ILE A 91 9.57 2.78 -9.40
N PRO A 92 9.20 2.04 -10.45
CA PRO A 92 8.47 2.58 -11.59
C PRO A 92 7.17 3.29 -11.17
N GLN A 93 6.93 4.48 -11.73
CA GLN A 93 5.75 5.29 -11.41
C GLN A 93 4.42 4.65 -11.82
N ASP A 94 4.45 3.68 -12.73
CA ASP A 94 3.26 2.89 -13.11
C ASP A 94 2.66 2.13 -11.92
N MET A 95 3.47 1.83 -10.89
CA MET A 95 3.00 1.25 -9.64
C MET A 95 2.01 2.14 -8.89
N PHE A 96 2.02 3.45 -9.13
CA PHE A 96 1.03 4.35 -8.55
C PHE A 96 -0.39 4.04 -9.03
N GLN A 97 -0.56 3.62 -10.28
CA GLN A 97 -1.87 3.20 -10.79
C GLN A 97 -2.36 1.94 -10.08
N LEU A 98 -1.45 0.99 -9.81
CA LEU A 98 -1.75 -0.20 -9.02
C LEU A 98 -2.13 0.16 -7.57
N PHE A 99 -1.46 1.15 -6.97
CA PHE A 99 -1.83 1.69 -5.67
C PHE A 99 -3.26 2.23 -5.68
N LEU A 100 -3.62 3.04 -6.66
CA LEU A 100 -4.97 3.59 -6.78
C LEU A 100 -6.02 2.50 -6.96
N ALA A 101 -5.75 1.51 -7.80
CA ALA A 101 -6.65 0.39 -8.03
C ALA A 101 -6.84 -0.47 -6.77
N SER A 102 -5.74 -0.78 -6.06
CA SER A 102 -5.78 -1.54 -4.81
C SER A 102 -6.45 -0.75 -3.67
N GLY A 103 -6.35 0.57 -3.70
CA GLY A 103 -6.92 1.50 -2.72
C GLY A 103 -8.43 1.40 -2.59
N VAL A 104 -9.14 0.93 -3.63
CA VAL A 104 -10.59 0.70 -3.58
C VAL A 104 -10.95 -0.31 -2.48
N PHE A 105 -10.15 -1.36 -2.32
CA PHE A 105 -10.33 -2.37 -1.29
C PHE A 105 -9.53 -2.05 -0.02
N ALA A 106 -8.24 -1.75 -0.17
CA ALA A 106 -7.33 -1.48 0.94
C ALA A 106 -7.73 -0.21 1.72
N GLY A 107 -8.35 0.78 1.05
CA GLY A 107 -8.80 2.01 1.69
C GLY A 107 -9.78 1.77 2.83
N ARG A 108 -10.70 0.82 2.69
CA ARG A 108 -11.66 0.48 3.75
C ARG A 108 -10.96 -0.04 5.02
N PHE A 109 -9.96 -0.89 4.84
CA PHE A 109 -9.15 -1.39 5.96
C PHE A 109 -8.30 -0.27 6.57
N SER A 110 -7.73 0.60 5.73
CA SER A 110 -6.97 1.78 6.18
C SER A 110 -7.82 2.72 7.00
N ASP A 111 -9.06 3.01 6.57
CA ASP A 111 -10.01 3.86 7.28
C ASP A 111 -10.41 3.24 8.63
N ALA A 112 -10.70 1.93 8.65
CA ALA A 112 -11.01 1.22 9.89
C ALA A 112 -9.83 1.25 10.87
N LEU A 113 -8.61 0.97 10.39
CA LEU A 113 -7.40 1.00 11.18
C LEU A 113 -7.11 2.41 11.72
N GLY A 114 -7.35 3.44 10.89
CA GLY A 114 -7.25 4.84 11.29
C GLY A 114 -8.26 5.22 12.37
N ALA A 115 -9.51 4.81 12.24
CA ALA A 115 -10.55 5.03 13.25
C ALA A 115 -10.21 4.36 14.58
N MET A 116 -9.74 3.11 14.55
CA MET A 116 -9.28 2.41 15.76
C MET A 116 -8.08 3.10 16.41
N HIS A 117 -7.14 3.61 15.61
CA HIS A 117 -6.00 4.37 16.13
C HIS A 117 -6.44 5.64 16.87
N TYR A 118 -7.34 6.43 16.27
CA TYR A 118 -7.86 7.64 16.91
C TYR A 118 -8.65 7.33 18.17
N LEU A 119 -9.47 6.27 18.15
CA LEU A 119 -10.21 5.82 19.33
C LEU A 119 -9.26 5.44 20.48
N ALA A 120 -8.27 4.58 20.19
CA ALA A 120 -7.29 4.14 21.18
C ALA A 120 -6.47 5.32 21.73
N PHE A 121 -6.02 6.23 20.85
CA PHE A 121 -5.29 7.42 21.26
C PHE A 121 -6.14 8.32 22.17
N THR A 122 -7.40 8.58 21.79
CA THR A 122 -8.31 9.42 22.56
C THR A 122 -8.60 8.81 23.93
N LEU A 123 -8.89 7.51 24.01
CA LEU A 123 -9.11 6.80 25.26
C LEU A 123 -7.89 6.85 26.18
N LEU A 124 -6.70 6.57 25.66
CA LEU A 124 -5.45 6.59 26.44
C LEU A 124 -5.10 8.00 26.93
N ALA A 125 -5.26 9.01 26.06
CA ALA A 125 -4.98 10.40 26.42
C ALA A 125 -5.96 10.90 27.47
N THR A 126 -7.26 10.64 27.30
CA THR A 126 -8.29 11.00 28.29
C THR A 126 -8.02 10.32 29.62
N ALA A 127 -7.82 9.00 29.65
CA ALA A 127 -7.53 8.26 30.86
C ALA A 127 -6.26 8.77 31.57
N ARG A 128 -5.26 9.22 30.80
CA ARG A 128 -4.03 9.82 31.34
C ARG A 128 -4.29 11.19 31.97
N MET A 129 -5.09 12.03 31.32
CA MET A 129 -5.40 13.38 31.80
C MET A 129 -6.29 13.36 33.04
N THR A 130 -7.20 12.40 33.16
CA THR A 130 -8.09 12.22 34.31
C THR A 130 -7.45 11.42 35.46
N GLY A 131 -6.18 11.01 35.31
CA GLY A 131 -5.45 10.28 36.35
C GLY A 131 -5.85 8.83 36.54
N GLN A 132 -6.76 8.31 35.70
CA GLN A 132 -7.22 6.92 35.74
C GLN A 132 -6.23 5.94 35.12
N PHE A 133 -5.20 6.45 34.42
CA PHE A 133 -4.23 5.62 33.72
C PHE A 133 -2.95 5.42 34.50
N GLU A 134 -2.75 4.20 35.00
CA GLU A 134 -1.49 3.74 35.57
C GLU A 134 -0.67 2.95 34.55
N LEU A 135 0.47 3.51 34.14
CA LEU A 135 1.37 2.81 33.22
C LEU A 135 2.13 1.71 33.95
N ARG A 136 1.72 0.47 33.78
CA ARG A 136 2.40 -0.73 34.31
C ARG A 136 3.34 -1.29 33.24
N TRP A 137 4.60 -0.83 33.24
CA TRP A 137 5.59 -1.20 32.25
C TRP A 137 5.72 -2.73 32.03
N ALA A 138 5.66 -3.53 33.11
CA ALA A 138 5.72 -4.98 33.02
C ALA A 138 4.57 -5.56 32.16
N LYS A 139 3.32 -5.09 32.38
CA LYS A 139 2.16 -5.53 31.60
C LYS A 139 2.24 -5.05 30.15
N LEU A 140 2.77 -3.85 29.92
CA LEU A 140 2.94 -3.30 28.59
C LEU A 140 3.95 -4.16 27.79
N ILE A 141 5.11 -4.46 28.37
CA ILE A 141 6.11 -5.34 27.74
C ILE A 141 5.53 -6.72 27.46
N GLN A 142 4.80 -7.28 28.42
CA GLN A 142 4.13 -8.57 28.25
C GLN A 142 3.15 -8.56 27.08
N ASN A 143 2.31 -7.53 26.97
CA ASN A 143 1.34 -7.41 25.87
C ASN A 143 2.03 -7.23 24.52
N VAL A 144 3.11 -6.43 24.46
CA VAL A 144 3.90 -6.25 23.23
C VAL A 144 4.54 -7.58 22.80
N LEU A 145 5.08 -8.36 23.74
CA LEU A 145 5.63 -9.68 23.45
C LEU A 145 4.56 -10.65 22.93
N ILE A 146 3.39 -10.70 23.58
CA ILE A 146 2.27 -11.54 23.14
C ILE A 146 1.85 -11.14 21.72
N MET A 147 1.72 -9.86 21.44
CA MET A 147 1.36 -9.35 20.12
C MET A 147 2.42 -9.72 19.08
N ALA A 148 3.71 -9.56 19.39
CA ALA A 148 4.81 -9.92 18.50
C ALA A 148 4.82 -11.42 18.19
N ILE A 149 4.61 -12.27 19.19
CA ILE A 149 4.51 -13.73 19.03
C ILE A 149 3.30 -14.09 18.18
N THR A 150 2.14 -13.47 18.42
CA THR A 150 0.92 -13.71 17.65
C THR A 150 1.09 -13.33 16.19
N ILE A 151 1.66 -12.16 15.90
CA ILE A 151 1.95 -11.72 14.54
C ILE A 151 2.95 -12.67 13.86
N SER A 152 4.01 -13.05 14.54
CA SER A 152 5.00 -14.00 14.04
C SER A 152 4.38 -15.35 13.70
N LEU A 153 3.49 -15.85 14.55
CA LEU A 153 2.76 -17.10 14.33
C LEU A 153 1.83 -17.02 13.12
N ILE A 154 1.09 -15.91 12.99
CA ILE A 154 0.23 -15.66 11.83
C ILE A 154 1.03 -15.63 10.53
N LEU A 155 2.17 -14.91 10.50
CA LEU A 155 3.04 -14.84 9.33
C LEU A 155 3.61 -16.22 8.97
N LEU A 156 3.98 -17.02 9.97
CA LEU A 156 4.48 -18.39 9.78
C LEU A 156 3.39 -19.31 9.21
N LEU A 157 2.14 -19.16 9.67
CA LEU A 157 0.99 -19.95 9.19
C LEU A 157 0.54 -19.54 7.77
N ILE A 158 0.65 -18.27 7.41
CA ILE A 158 0.24 -17.77 6.09
C ILE A 158 1.28 -18.10 5.01
N ARG A 159 2.55 -18.22 5.36
CA ARG A 159 3.64 -18.48 4.42
C ARG A 159 3.45 -19.74 3.56
N PRO A 160 3.12 -20.95 4.11
CA PRO A 160 2.95 -22.14 3.30
C PRO A 160 1.83 -22.08 2.26
N PRO A 161 0.60 -21.55 2.58
CA PRO A 161 -0.44 -21.41 1.58
C PRO A 161 -0.08 -20.37 0.51
N LEU A 162 0.63 -19.29 0.85
CA LEU A 162 1.08 -18.30 -0.12
C LEU A 162 2.13 -18.88 -1.08
N GLU A 163 3.07 -19.68 -0.58
CA GLU A 163 4.06 -20.37 -1.42
C GLU A 163 3.40 -21.35 -2.41
N ARG A 164 2.28 -21.97 -2.04
CA ARG A 164 1.50 -22.85 -2.94
C ARG A 164 0.68 -22.06 -3.96
N LEU A 165 0.25 -20.84 -3.63
CA LEU A 165 -0.52 -19.96 -4.51
C LEU A 165 0.38 -19.11 -5.40
N SER A 166 1.63 -18.88 -5.02
CA SER A 166 2.59 -18.23 -5.88
C SER A 166 2.83 -19.17 -7.08
N VAL A 167 2.39 -18.74 -8.25
CA VAL A 167 2.69 -19.40 -9.51
C VAL A 167 4.20 -19.53 -9.56
N SER A 168 4.70 -20.77 -9.53
CA SER A 168 6.12 -21.03 -9.47
C SER A 168 6.80 -20.32 -10.64
N ASP A 169 8.00 -19.80 -10.42
CA ASP A 169 8.83 -19.19 -11.48
C ASP A 169 8.96 -20.12 -12.71
N ASP A 170 8.86 -21.43 -12.51
CA ASP A 170 8.79 -22.43 -13.56
C ASP A 170 7.65 -22.19 -14.56
N THR A 171 6.47 -21.74 -14.09
CA THR A 171 5.34 -21.45 -15.00
C THR A 171 5.63 -20.21 -15.84
N ARG A 172 6.33 -19.24 -15.28
CA ARG A 172 6.76 -18.03 -16.01
C ARG A 172 7.79 -18.38 -17.08
N HIS A 173 8.77 -19.21 -16.72
CA HIS A 173 9.76 -19.74 -17.67
C HIS A 173 9.13 -20.64 -18.74
N LEU A 174 8.09 -21.43 -18.39
CA LEU A 174 7.34 -22.24 -19.35
C LEU A 174 6.54 -21.39 -20.31
N ILE A 175 5.90 -20.31 -19.83
CA ILE A 175 5.18 -19.36 -20.69
C ILE A 175 6.16 -18.61 -21.59
N LEU A 176 7.29 -18.14 -21.06
CA LEU A 176 8.33 -17.47 -21.84
C LEU A 176 8.99 -18.41 -22.86
N ASN A 177 9.24 -19.66 -22.50
CA ASN A 177 9.78 -20.66 -23.43
C ASN A 177 8.75 -21.10 -24.50
N ARG A 178 7.44 -21.14 -24.18
CA ARG A 178 6.39 -21.37 -25.17
C ARG A 178 6.14 -20.14 -26.04
N ALA A 179 6.34 -18.94 -25.51
CA ALA A 179 6.34 -17.69 -26.26
C ALA A 179 7.66 -17.46 -27.03
N ASN A 180 8.64 -18.31 -26.87
CA ASN A 180 9.85 -18.32 -27.71
C ASN A 180 9.40 -18.62 -29.13
N LEU A 181 9.16 -17.55 -29.89
CA LEU A 181 8.82 -17.61 -31.29
C LEU A 181 9.97 -18.36 -31.98
N ASN A 182 9.68 -19.53 -32.53
CA ASN A 182 10.63 -20.34 -33.29
C ASN A 182 11.25 -19.57 -34.49
N HIS A 183 10.79 -18.36 -34.71
CA HIS A 183 11.35 -17.40 -35.64
C HIS A 183 11.48 -16.06 -34.93
N SER A 184 12.67 -15.72 -34.48
CA SER A 184 13.02 -14.36 -34.11
C SER A 184 12.80 -13.47 -35.36
N PRO A 185 11.79 -12.62 -35.40
CA PRO A 185 11.61 -11.70 -36.52
C PRO A 185 12.88 -10.84 -36.61
N LYS A 186 13.50 -10.77 -37.76
CA LYS A 186 14.63 -9.87 -38.01
C LYS A 186 14.10 -8.43 -37.79
N THR A 187 14.35 -7.88 -36.62
CA THR A 187 13.94 -6.53 -36.28
C THR A 187 14.95 -5.55 -36.84
N GLN A 188 14.57 -4.79 -37.84
CA GLN A 188 15.35 -3.64 -38.31
C GLN A 188 14.91 -2.39 -37.55
N ILE A 189 15.80 -1.85 -36.73
CA ILE A 189 15.58 -0.58 -36.05
C ILE A 189 15.89 0.53 -37.06
N ASN A 190 14.85 1.17 -37.61
CA ASN A 190 15.01 2.36 -38.46
C ASN A 190 15.02 3.59 -37.55
N ILE A 191 16.19 4.21 -37.40
CA ILE A 191 16.41 5.45 -36.64
C ILE A 191 15.91 6.69 -37.42
N VAL A 192 15.55 6.54 -38.70
CA VAL A 192 15.04 7.61 -39.53
C VAL A 192 13.56 7.79 -39.29
N ALA A 193 13.11 9.06 -39.21
CA ALA A 193 11.69 9.39 -39.03
C ALA A 193 10.82 8.57 -40.03
N PRO A 194 9.76 7.90 -39.53
CA PRO A 194 8.98 7.00 -40.36
C PRO A 194 8.34 7.77 -41.49
N ALA A 195 8.58 7.37 -42.75
CA ALA A 195 7.86 7.88 -43.90
C ALA A 195 6.35 7.69 -43.71
N PRO A 196 5.50 8.63 -44.16
CA PRO A 196 4.04 8.49 -44.06
C PRO A 196 3.60 7.15 -44.65
N ASN A 197 2.61 6.55 -44.03
CA ASN A 197 2.13 5.21 -44.37
C ASN A 197 1.62 5.17 -45.81
N PRO A 198 2.33 4.56 -46.75
CA PRO A 198 2.07 4.76 -48.19
C PRO A 198 0.80 4.08 -48.72
N VAL A 199 0.07 3.35 -47.86
CA VAL A 199 -1.13 2.61 -48.29
C VAL A 199 -2.29 2.90 -47.36
N SER A 200 -3.36 3.45 -47.94
CA SER A 200 -4.62 3.71 -47.26
C SER A 200 -5.23 2.42 -46.68
N MET A 201 -5.89 2.55 -45.52
CA MET A 201 -6.58 1.43 -44.84
C MET A 201 -7.74 0.84 -45.68
N GLN A 202 -8.15 1.50 -46.78
CA GLN A 202 -9.30 1.11 -47.58
C GLN A 202 -9.17 -0.24 -48.29
N HIS A 203 -7.96 -0.75 -48.46
CA HIS A 203 -7.70 -2.03 -49.16
C HIS A 203 -7.60 -3.26 -48.25
N PHE A 204 -7.71 -3.09 -46.93
CA PHE A 204 -7.59 -4.21 -45.98
C PHE A 204 -8.78 -4.23 -45.04
N LYS A 205 -9.39 -5.40 -44.87
CA LYS A 205 -10.52 -5.62 -43.93
C LYS A 205 -10.13 -5.46 -42.45
N SER A 206 -8.84 -5.67 -42.11
CA SER A 206 -8.34 -5.48 -40.75
C SER A 206 -6.87 -5.06 -40.73
N ARG A 207 -6.44 -4.45 -39.60
CA ARG A 207 -5.01 -4.11 -39.36
C ARG A 207 -4.12 -5.36 -39.35
N LEU A 208 -4.64 -6.47 -38.88
CA LEU A 208 -3.94 -7.77 -38.80
C LEU A 208 -3.66 -8.35 -40.19
N GLU A 209 -4.61 -8.24 -41.11
CA GLU A 209 -4.46 -8.69 -42.49
C GLU A 209 -3.38 -7.90 -43.23
N ARG A 210 -3.29 -6.59 -42.98
CA ARG A 210 -2.24 -5.73 -43.50
C ARG A 210 -0.84 -6.10 -42.98
N ILE A 211 -0.73 -6.40 -41.69
CA ILE A 211 0.53 -6.83 -41.07
C ILE A 211 0.97 -8.17 -41.67
N ARG A 212 0.03 -9.10 -41.82
CA ARG A 212 0.27 -10.43 -42.35
C ARG A 212 0.70 -10.40 -43.83
N SER A 213 0.08 -9.56 -44.66
CA SER A 213 0.41 -9.42 -46.06
C SER A 213 1.76 -8.73 -46.29
N ARG A 214 2.19 -7.86 -45.42
CA ARG A 214 3.44 -7.12 -45.51
C ARG A 214 4.62 -7.79 -44.77
N GLY A 215 4.31 -8.66 -43.81
CA GLY A 215 5.33 -9.29 -42.96
C GLY A 215 6.05 -8.29 -42.02
N ILE A 216 5.57 -7.05 -41.89
CA ILE A 216 6.22 -5.98 -41.12
C ILE A 216 5.23 -5.37 -40.17
N LEU A 217 5.54 -5.41 -38.88
CA LEU A 217 4.86 -4.68 -37.81
C LEU A 217 5.63 -3.38 -37.53
N ARG A 218 5.02 -2.22 -37.77
CA ARG A 218 5.58 -0.95 -37.35
C ARG A 218 5.06 -0.59 -35.97
N VAL A 219 5.98 -0.47 -35.03
CA VAL A 219 5.69 0.02 -33.68
C VAL A 219 6.20 1.45 -33.65
N GLY A 220 5.32 2.39 -33.38
CA GLY A 220 5.68 3.79 -33.20
C GLY A 220 6.37 4.03 -31.85
N PRO A 221 7.01 5.19 -31.67
CA PRO A 221 7.56 5.60 -30.38
C PRO A 221 6.46 5.82 -29.33
#